data_3ecd0264a4e1790d1398260cc4a56c7b
#
_entry.id   3ecd0264a4e1790d1398260cc4a56c7b
#
_cell.length_a   1.000
_cell.length_b   1.000
_cell.length_c   1.000
_cell.angle_alpha   90.00
_cell.angle_beta   90.00
_cell.angle_gamma   90.00
#
_symmetry.space_group_name_H-M   'P 1'
#
loop_
_entity.id
_entity.type
_entity.pdbx_description
1 polymer ?
#
loop_
_entity_poly.entity_id
_entity_poly.type
_entity_poly.pdbx_seq_one_letter_code
_entity_poly.pdbx_strand_id
1 'polypeptide(L)'
;ALYFAGKAPKLILSGDHGTPQYDEVNTMRRYLLEKGVPGDDLFLDHAGFETYDSLFRAKAVFGAKKLIAVSQNYHVPRAVFLGRRMGIETYGVGTTNSVLLNPAFHICRESLARVKAFLWVDVLHPSPKYLGETIDLSGSGKVTWDEDQ
;
A
#
# COMPACT_ATOMS: atom_id res chain seq x y z
N ALA A 1 5.47 -5.25 14.40
CA ALA A 1 6.38 -6.41 14.34
C ALA A 1 7.52 -6.17 13.35
N LEU A 2 7.30 -6.13 12.00
CA LEU A 2 8.37 -6.01 10.99
C LEU A 2 9.26 -4.76 11.15
N TYR A 3 8.66 -3.61 11.41
CA TYR A 3 9.38 -2.36 11.64
C TYR A 3 10.36 -2.48 12.82
N PHE A 4 9.86 -2.89 13.99
CA PHE A 4 10.70 -3.06 15.18
C PHE A 4 11.72 -4.22 15.09
N ALA A 5 11.51 -5.14 14.15
CA ALA A 5 12.49 -6.17 13.80
C ALA A 5 13.56 -5.68 12.79
N GLY A 6 13.56 -4.39 12.44
CA GLY A 6 14.51 -3.78 11.52
C GLY A 6 14.40 -4.28 10.08
N LYS A 7 13.23 -4.83 9.68
CA LYS A 7 13.02 -5.36 8.32
C LYS A 7 12.66 -4.29 7.31
N ALA A 8 12.12 -3.16 7.77
CA ALA A 8 11.82 -2.00 6.94
C ALA A 8 12.03 -0.72 7.77
N PRO A 9 12.83 0.26 7.29
CA PRO A 9 13.10 1.50 8.03
C PRO A 9 11.97 2.52 7.89
N LYS A 10 11.14 2.41 6.87
CA LYS A 10 10.04 3.34 6.56
C LYS A 10 8.76 2.58 6.28
N LEU A 11 7.62 3.20 6.54
CA LEU A 11 6.29 2.66 6.31
C LEU A 11 5.50 3.59 5.40
N ILE A 12 4.97 3.07 4.31
CA ILE A 12 4.01 3.76 3.44
C ILE A 12 2.63 3.20 3.77
N LEU A 13 1.75 4.06 4.26
CA LEU A 13 0.36 3.75 4.58
C LEU A 13 -0.48 4.14 3.38
N SER A 14 -0.86 3.17 2.57
CA SER A 14 -1.63 3.39 1.34
C SER A 14 -3.07 2.94 1.54
N GLY A 15 -4.01 3.80 1.20
CA GLY A 15 -5.44 3.54 1.36
C GLY A 15 -6.29 4.52 0.57
N ASP A 16 -7.60 4.29 0.60
CA ASP A 16 -8.59 5.12 -0.07
C ASP A 16 -9.12 6.20 0.90
N HIS A 17 -9.21 7.43 0.40
CA HIS A 17 -9.90 8.57 1.03
C HIS A 17 -11.40 8.64 0.62
N GLY A 18 -11.97 7.55 0.12
CA GLY A 18 -13.25 7.50 -0.58
C GLY A 18 -14.49 7.93 0.21
N THR A 19 -14.42 8.09 1.53
CA THR A 19 -15.53 8.64 2.33
C THR A 19 -15.01 9.53 3.46
N PRO A 20 -15.59 10.74 3.65
CA PRO A 20 -15.18 11.66 4.73
C PRO A 20 -15.33 11.06 6.15
N GLN A 21 -16.08 9.97 6.28
CA GLN A 21 -16.37 9.32 7.58
C GLN A 21 -15.40 8.17 7.92
N TYR A 22 -14.59 7.69 6.97
CA TYR A 22 -13.65 6.60 7.19
C TYR A 22 -12.31 6.88 6.51
N ASP A 23 -11.44 7.54 7.24
CA ASP A 23 -10.06 7.80 6.86
C ASP A 23 -9.16 6.64 7.34
N GLU A 24 -9.01 5.65 6.46
CA GLU A 24 -8.23 4.46 6.74
C GLU A 24 -6.75 4.81 7.00
N VAL A 25 -6.19 5.72 6.21
CA VAL A 25 -4.78 6.08 6.26
C VAL A 25 -4.44 6.78 7.58
N ASN A 26 -5.23 7.76 7.99
CA ASN A 26 -5.04 8.44 9.26
C ASN A 26 -5.36 7.55 10.48
N THR A 27 -6.28 6.58 10.33
CA THR A 27 -6.52 5.58 11.38
C THR A 27 -5.30 4.67 11.56
N MET A 28 -4.68 4.20 10.46
CA MET A 28 -3.44 3.44 10.52
C MET A 28 -2.29 4.28 11.11
N ARG A 29 -2.17 5.56 10.73
CA ARG A 29 -1.18 6.49 11.29
C ARG A 29 -1.29 6.56 12.80
N ARG A 30 -2.47 6.88 13.32
CA ARG A 30 -2.71 6.99 14.79
C ARG A 30 -2.34 5.71 15.51
N TYR A 31 -2.79 4.57 15.01
CA TYR A 31 -2.47 3.28 15.59
C TYR A 31 -0.96 3.00 15.66
N LEU A 32 -0.21 3.34 14.59
CA LEU A 32 1.23 3.11 14.56
C LEU A 32 2.00 4.07 15.47
N LEU A 33 1.56 5.33 15.58
CA LEU A 33 2.11 6.29 16.55
C LEU A 33 1.91 5.80 17.99
N GLU A 34 0.72 5.31 18.34
CA GLU A 34 0.43 4.70 19.64
C GLU A 34 1.30 3.48 19.93
N LYS A 35 1.72 2.74 18.89
CA LYS A 35 2.66 1.61 19.00
C LYS A 35 4.12 2.05 19.09
N GLY A 36 4.42 3.34 19.08
CA GLY A 36 5.75 3.89 19.21
C GLY A 36 6.57 3.93 17.91
N VAL A 37 5.92 3.88 16.74
CA VAL A 37 6.61 4.14 15.46
C VAL A 37 6.81 5.64 15.32
N PRO A 38 8.04 6.14 15.08
CA PRO A 38 8.27 7.56 14.87
C PRO A 38 7.50 8.11 13.69
N GLY A 39 6.91 9.32 13.84
CA GLY A 39 6.16 9.96 12.76
C GLY A 39 7.00 10.24 11.51
N ASP A 40 8.31 10.46 11.68
CA ASP A 40 9.23 10.67 10.58
C ASP A 40 9.43 9.41 9.68
N ASP A 41 9.00 8.25 10.15
CA ASP A 41 9.07 7.00 9.40
C ASP A 41 7.72 6.59 8.80
N LEU A 42 6.66 7.40 9.00
CA LEU A 42 5.30 7.15 8.51
C LEU A 42 4.95 8.06 7.35
N PHE A 43 4.91 7.52 6.15
CA PHE A 43 4.49 8.18 4.92
C PHE A 43 3.05 7.82 4.59
N LEU A 44 2.23 8.81 4.26
CA LEU A 44 0.83 8.61 3.91
C LEU A 44 0.65 8.67 2.38
N ASP A 45 -0.05 7.68 1.84
CA ASP A 45 -0.45 7.64 0.44
C ASP A 45 -1.97 7.59 0.33
N HIS A 46 -2.57 8.77 0.19
CA HIS A 46 -4.02 8.97 0.11
C HIS A 46 -4.60 8.67 -1.27
N ALA A 47 -3.78 8.35 -2.26
CA ALA A 47 -4.20 8.06 -3.62
C ALA A 47 -3.97 6.60 -4.05
N GLY A 48 -3.80 5.71 -3.09
CA GLY A 48 -3.69 4.27 -3.32
C GLY A 48 -5.04 3.57 -3.37
N PHE A 49 -5.90 3.94 -4.35
CA PHE A 49 -7.26 3.41 -4.48
C PHE A 49 -7.31 1.92 -4.81
N GLU A 50 -6.34 1.43 -5.55
CA GLU A 50 -6.21 0.03 -5.94
C GLU A 50 -4.77 -0.46 -5.69
N THR A 51 -4.58 -1.78 -5.60
CA THR A 51 -3.25 -2.37 -5.39
C THR A 51 -2.25 -1.97 -6.49
N TYR A 52 -2.72 -1.82 -7.72
CA TYR A 52 -1.91 -1.33 -8.84
C TYR A 52 -1.42 0.10 -8.58
N ASP A 53 -2.33 1.01 -8.21
CA ASP A 53 -2.01 2.41 -7.94
C ASP A 53 -1.04 2.53 -6.78
N SER A 54 -1.29 1.82 -5.67
CA SER A 54 -0.40 1.82 -4.49
C SER A 54 1.03 1.43 -4.85
N LEU A 55 1.21 0.37 -5.64
CA LEU A 55 2.55 -0.10 -6.04
C LEU A 55 3.19 0.79 -7.10
N PHE A 56 2.41 1.30 -8.05
CA PHE A 56 2.89 2.26 -9.03
C PHE A 56 3.40 3.53 -8.32
N ARG A 57 2.62 4.05 -7.37
CA ARG A 57 2.98 5.22 -6.58
C ARG A 57 4.16 4.94 -5.64
N ALA A 58 4.22 3.76 -5.02
CA ALA A 58 5.37 3.35 -4.22
C ALA A 58 6.68 3.46 -5.03
N LYS A 59 6.65 3.12 -6.32
CA LYS A 59 7.80 3.28 -7.21
C LYS A 59 7.99 4.71 -7.69
N ALA A 60 6.97 5.31 -8.30
CA ALA A 60 7.09 6.55 -9.05
C ALA A 60 7.11 7.79 -8.14
N VAL A 61 6.35 7.77 -7.05
CA VAL A 61 6.25 8.89 -6.10
C VAL A 61 7.28 8.74 -4.97
N PHE A 62 7.32 7.57 -4.34
CA PHE A 62 8.18 7.33 -3.18
C PHE A 62 9.55 6.72 -3.52
N GLY A 63 9.84 6.42 -4.78
CA GLY A 63 11.13 5.90 -5.21
C GLY A 63 11.50 4.52 -4.64
N ALA A 64 10.53 3.73 -4.20
CA ALA A 64 10.76 2.45 -3.57
C ALA A 64 11.38 1.45 -4.54
N LYS A 65 12.57 0.94 -4.23
CA LYS A 65 13.27 -0.10 -4.99
C LYS A 65 13.02 -1.49 -4.41
N LYS A 66 12.74 -1.55 -3.12
CA LYS A 66 12.47 -2.76 -2.35
C LYS A 66 11.35 -2.50 -1.35
N LEU A 67 10.39 -3.41 -1.25
CA LEU A 67 9.29 -3.27 -0.30
C LEU A 67 8.80 -4.62 0.23
N ILE A 68 8.14 -4.56 1.38
CA ILE A 68 7.37 -5.65 1.96
C ILE A 68 5.90 -5.24 1.96
N ALA A 69 5.10 -5.85 1.07
CA ALA A 69 3.67 -5.64 1.05
C ALA A 69 3.00 -6.40 2.21
N VAL A 70 2.34 -5.67 3.08
CA VAL A 70 1.56 -6.24 4.21
C VAL A 70 0.09 -6.08 3.90
N SER A 71 -0.63 -7.18 3.80
CA SER A 71 -2.06 -7.17 3.49
C SER A 71 -2.72 -8.49 3.93
N GLN A 72 -4.00 -8.65 3.63
CA GLN A 72 -4.71 -9.91 3.86
C GLN A 72 -4.13 -11.03 2.98
N ASN A 73 -4.08 -12.26 3.52
CA ASN A 73 -3.44 -13.40 2.86
C ASN A 73 -3.82 -13.59 1.38
N TYR A 74 -5.08 -13.36 1.04
CA TYR A 74 -5.57 -13.53 -0.35
C TYR A 74 -5.16 -12.37 -1.29
N HIS A 75 -4.81 -11.19 -0.76
CA HIS A 75 -4.33 -10.04 -1.54
C HIS A 75 -2.83 -10.05 -1.79
N VAL A 76 -2.05 -10.62 -0.86
CA VAL A 76 -0.58 -10.59 -0.92
C VAL A 76 0.00 -11.12 -2.22
N PRO A 77 -0.46 -12.27 -2.79
CA PRO A 77 0.08 -12.77 -4.05
C PRO A 77 -0.05 -11.76 -5.20
N ARG A 78 -1.18 -11.03 -5.27
CA ARG A 78 -1.41 -10.00 -6.29
C ARG A 78 -0.50 -8.79 -6.10
N ALA A 79 -0.32 -8.34 -4.86
CA ALA A 79 0.60 -7.24 -4.56
C ALA A 79 2.05 -7.59 -4.92
N VAL A 80 2.51 -8.79 -4.56
CA VAL A 80 3.86 -9.26 -4.90
C VAL A 80 4.03 -9.40 -6.42
N PHE A 81 3.06 -9.93 -7.13
CA PHE A 81 3.08 -10.05 -8.59
C PHE A 81 3.23 -8.66 -9.24
N LEU A 82 2.36 -7.73 -8.91
CA LEU A 82 2.38 -6.37 -9.46
C LEU A 82 3.69 -5.64 -9.16
N GLY A 83 4.15 -5.67 -7.91
CA GLY A 83 5.39 -4.99 -7.53
C GLY A 83 6.60 -5.51 -8.29
N ARG A 84 6.73 -6.83 -8.43
CA ARG A 84 7.81 -7.46 -9.20
C ARG A 84 7.75 -7.13 -10.69
N ARG A 85 6.55 -7.14 -11.28
CA ARG A 85 6.37 -6.75 -12.68
C ARG A 85 6.70 -5.28 -12.92
N MET A 86 6.45 -4.42 -11.95
CA MET A 86 6.86 -3.01 -11.99
C MET A 86 8.37 -2.81 -11.74
N GLY A 87 9.13 -3.87 -11.47
CA GLY A 87 10.58 -3.81 -11.21
C GLY A 87 10.93 -3.41 -9.78
N ILE A 88 10.03 -3.61 -8.81
CA ILE A 88 10.30 -3.44 -7.38
C ILE A 88 10.66 -4.80 -6.78
N GLU A 89 11.74 -4.90 -6.02
CA GLU A 89 12.04 -6.10 -5.23
C GLU A 89 10.99 -6.25 -4.13
N THR A 90 9.96 -7.07 -4.39
CA THR A 90 8.76 -7.14 -3.55
C THR A 90 8.66 -8.47 -2.82
N TYR A 91 8.47 -8.37 -1.52
CA TYR A 91 8.12 -9.45 -0.61
C TYR A 91 6.71 -9.25 -0.09
N GLY A 92 6.08 -10.32 0.42
CA GLY A 92 4.73 -10.26 0.94
C GLY A 92 4.61 -10.87 2.33
N VAL A 93 3.85 -10.22 3.19
CA VAL A 93 3.47 -10.75 4.50
C VAL A 93 1.96 -10.66 4.64
N GLY A 94 1.34 -11.81 4.80
CA GLY A 94 -0.10 -11.91 4.96
C GLY A 94 -0.55 -11.84 6.42
N THR A 95 -1.74 -11.27 6.63
CA THR A 95 -2.42 -11.26 7.92
C THR A 95 -3.65 -12.16 7.87
N THR A 96 -3.88 -12.94 8.94
CA THR A 96 -4.98 -13.92 9.03
C THR A 96 -6.25 -13.40 9.71
N ASN A 97 -6.24 -12.16 10.21
CA ASN A 97 -7.29 -11.66 11.12
C ASN A 97 -8.59 -11.23 10.44
N SER A 98 -8.78 -11.47 9.14
CA SER A 98 -10.05 -11.19 8.48
C SER A 98 -10.99 -12.40 8.53
N VAL A 99 -12.06 -12.30 9.30
CA VAL A 99 -13.20 -13.23 9.17
C VAL A 99 -13.89 -12.93 7.85
N LEU A 100 -13.70 -13.80 6.86
CA LEU A 100 -14.39 -13.68 5.58
C LEU A 100 -15.83 -14.18 5.73
N LEU A 101 -16.79 -13.26 5.73
CA LEU A 101 -18.21 -13.59 5.81
C LEU A 101 -18.71 -14.41 4.61
N ASN A 102 -18.07 -14.28 3.44
CA ASN A 102 -18.38 -15.07 2.25
C ASN A 102 -17.10 -15.42 1.46
N PRO A 103 -16.45 -16.56 1.79
CA PRO A 103 -15.18 -16.94 1.15
C PRO A 103 -15.30 -17.11 -0.37
N ALA A 104 -16.40 -17.69 -0.87
CA ALA A 104 -16.59 -17.91 -2.31
C ALA A 104 -16.64 -16.60 -3.11
N PHE A 105 -17.36 -15.59 -2.58
CA PHE A 105 -17.40 -14.27 -3.20
C PHE A 105 -16.02 -13.63 -3.26
N HIS A 106 -15.24 -13.71 -2.17
CA HIS A 106 -13.90 -13.16 -2.12
C HIS A 106 -12.93 -13.85 -3.09
N ILE A 107 -13.04 -15.19 -3.25
CA ILE A 107 -12.23 -15.95 -4.22
C ILE A 107 -12.57 -15.52 -5.66
N CYS A 108 -13.85 -15.41 -6.00
CA CYS A 108 -14.29 -15.00 -7.32
C CYS A 108 -13.81 -13.56 -7.64
N ARG A 109 -14.03 -12.62 -6.72
CA ARG A 109 -13.58 -11.23 -6.85
C ARG A 109 -12.07 -11.14 -7.02
N GLU A 110 -11.31 -11.90 -6.22
CA GLU A 110 -9.85 -11.90 -6.31
C GLU A 110 -9.34 -12.52 -7.60
N SER A 111 -10.01 -13.53 -8.15
CA SER A 111 -9.68 -14.09 -9.45
C SER A 111 -9.81 -13.06 -10.57
N LEU A 112 -10.90 -12.30 -10.60
CA LEU A 112 -11.09 -11.19 -11.53
C LEU A 112 -10.07 -10.07 -11.32
N ALA A 113 -9.76 -9.73 -10.07
CA ALA A 113 -8.75 -8.73 -9.74
C ALA A 113 -7.34 -9.13 -10.19
N ARG A 114 -7.01 -10.43 -10.20
CA ARG A 114 -5.74 -10.94 -10.73
C ARG A 114 -5.66 -10.82 -12.24
N VAL A 115 -6.75 -11.12 -12.95
CA VAL A 115 -6.82 -10.91 -14.40
C VAL A 115 -6.64 -9.42 -14.74
N LYS A 116 -7.36 -8.53 -14.04
CA LYS A 116 -7.20 -7.09 -14.19
C LYS A 116 -5.75 -6.66 -13.93
N ALA A 117 -5.13 -7.13 -12.85
CA ALA A 117 -3.76 -6.83 -12.50
C ALA A 117 -2.77 -7.22 -13.60
N PHE A 118 -2.92 -8.42 -14.18
CA PHE A 118 -2.12 -8.88 -15.30
C PHE A 118 -2.29 -7.96 -16.52
N LEU A 119 -3.54 -7.68 -16.92
CA LEU A 119 -3.82 -6.81 -18.06
C LEU A 119 -3.24 -5.41 -17.86
N TRP A 120 -3.30 -4.87 -16.66
CA TRP A 120 -2.80 -3.53 -16.37
C TRP A 120 -1.28 -3.46 -16.37
N VAL A 121 -0.60 -4.44 -15.76
CA VAL A 121 0.86 -4.39 -15.63
C VAL A 121 1.63 -4.90 -16.82
N ASP A 122 1.06 -5.79 -17.63
CA ASP A 122 1.75 -6.42 -18.77
C ASP A 122 1.23 -5.95 -20.16
N VAL A 123 0.04 -5.33 -20.22
CA VAL A 123 -0.59 -4.98 -21.50
C VAL A 123 -0.91 -3.49 -21.62
N LEU A 124 -1.69 -2.95 -20.67
CA LEU A 124 -2.27 -1.60 -20.79
C LEU A 124 -1.40 -0.51 -20.19
N HIS A 125 -0.67 -0.78 -19.13
CA HIS A 125 0.20 0.14 -18.39
C HIS A 125 -0.49 1.49 -18.06
N PRO A 126 -1.70 1.51 -17.48
CA PRO A 126 -2.38 2.76 -17.20
C PRO A 126 -1.60 3.58 -16.17
N SER A 127 -1.58 4.89 -16.36
CA SER A 127 -1.09 5.78 -15.31
C SER A 127 -2.13 5.89 -14.20
N PRO A 128 -1.75 5.94 -12.92
CA PRO A 128 -2.66 6.25 -11.82
C PRO A 128 -3.35 7.59 -12.04
N LYS A 129 -4.59 7.70 -11.59
CA LYS A 129 -5.39 8.93 -11.72
C LYS A 129 -4.72 10.13 -11.05
N TYR A 130 -4.03 9.89 -9.94
CA TYR A 130 -3.32 10.91 -9.17
C TYR A 130 -1.88 10.45 -8.93
N LEU A 131 -0.93 11.02 -9.65
CA LEU A 131 0.48 10.69 -9.46
C LEU A 131 1.11 11.54 -8.35
N GLY A 132 0.93 12.86 -8.41
CA GLY A 132 1.53 13.80 -7.44
C GLY A 132 3.03 14.03 -7.68
N GLU A 133 3.64 14.80 -6.77
CA GLU A 133 5.07 15.07 -6.76
C GLU A 133 5.86 13.90 -6.14
N THR A 134 7.14 13.82 -6.45
CA THR A 134 8.03 12.82 -5.85
C THR A 134 8.34 13.16 -4.40
N ILE A 135 8.33 12.16 -3.55
CA ILE A 135 8.57 12.27 -2.11
C ILE A 135 9.83 11.48 -1.75
N ASP A 136 10.78 12.12 -1.11
CA ASP A 136 12.01 11.47 -0.67
C ASP A 136 11.80 10.68 0.62
N LEU A 137 11.92 9.37 0.55
CA LEU A 137 11.83 8.48 1.72
C LEU A 137 12.98 8.66 2.72
N SER A 138 14.07 9.36 2.36
CA SER A 138 15.16 9.67 3.31
C SER A 138 14.79 10.81 4.26
N GLY A 139 13.80 11.61 3.89
CA GLY A 139 13.26 12.70 4.68
C GLY A 139 12.27 12.26 5.77
N SER A 140 11.52 13.24 6.28
CA SER A 140 10.44 13.03 7.24
C SER A 140 9.14 12.66 6.54
N GLY A 141 8.48 11.59 7.01
CA GLY A 141 7.17 11.18 6.50
C GLY A 141 6.06 12.20 6.75
N LYS A 142 6.27 13.11 7.71
CA LYS A 142 5.30 14.16 8.07
C LYS A 142 4.95 15.09 6.91
N VAL A 143 5.82 15.22 5.91
CA VAL A 143 5.53 16.00 4.68
C VAL A 143 4.32 15.49 3.89
N THR A 144 3.93 14.24 4.14
CA THR A 144 2.78 13.59 3.49
C THR A 144 1.50 13.65 4.33
N TRP A 145 1.57 14.24 5.54
CA TRP A 145 0.43 14.29 6.42
C TRP A 145 -0.47 15.45 6.05
N ASP A 146 -1.77 15.20 6.03
CA ASP A 146 -2.73 16.30 5.97
C ASP A 146 -2.59 17.14 7.25
N GLU A 147 -2.64 18.45 7.12
CA GLU A 147 -2.77 19.31 8.28
C GLU A 147 -4.06 18.89 8.99
N ASP A 148 -3.98 18.63 10.30
CA ASP A 148 -5.13 18.25 11.11
C ASP A 148 -6.19 19.35 10.99
N GLN A 149 -7.25 19.10 10.19
CA GLN A 149 -8.45 19.91 10.12
C GLN A 149 -9.40 19.52 11.25
#